data_1eff760ddfc9e30a926de12cf5bd5da9
#
_entry.id   1eff760ddfc9e30a926de12cf5bd5da9
#
_cell.length_a   1.000
_cell.length_b   1.000
_cell.length_c   1.000
_cell.angle_alpha   90.00
_cell.angle_beta   90.00
_cell.angle_gamma   90.00
#
_symmetry.space_group_name_H-M   'P 1'
#
loop_
_entity.id
_entity.type
_entity.pdbx_description
1 polymer ?
#
loop_
_entity_poly.entity_id
_entity_poly.type
_entity_poly.pdbx_seq_one_letter_code
_entity_poly.pdbx_strand_id
1 'polypeptide(L)'
;MAYKAQIKETYYKAYRDLLETNLNDKNYEWIIKLHREIVIRLCKLVPRRTDVHDEIAEHLDPVLFRQQLESDTYKGEDLYKLVTYVYSWLKRLCAPSRDSEVAESLNEVLESMKTDTFGKIVPNFILSVHHHIDLIEEDMEAFRKAKSSPK
;
A
#
# COMPACT_ATOMS: atom_id res chain seq x y z
N MET A 1 -14.68 -8.00 20.84
CA MET A 1 -14.61 -7.84 19.37
C MET A 1 -14.48 -6.37 18.99
N ALA A 2 -15.45 -5.55 19.36
CA ALA A 2 -15.35 -4.10 19.11
C ALA A 2 -14.11 -3.48 19.76
N TYR A 3 -13.69 -4.01 20.90
CA TYR A 3 -12.52 -3.55 21.63
C TYR A 3 -11.22 -3.71 20.80
N LYS A 4 -11.04 -4.86 20.16
CA LYS A 4 -9.86 -5.11 19.32
C LYS A 4 -9.84 -4.21 18.09
N ALA A 5 -10.99 -3.98 17.48
CA ALA A 5 -11.11 -3.09 16.32
C ALA A 5 -10.77 -1.66 16.70
N GLN A 6 -11.22 -1.19 17.87
CA GLN A 6 -10.92 0.15 18.36
C GLN A 6 -9.44 0.35 18.65
N ILE A 7 -8.77 -0.65 19.26
CA ILE A 7 -7.34 -0.59 19.52
C ILE A 7 -6.56 -0.52 18.22
N LYS A 8 -6.91 -1.36 17.26
CA LYS A 8 -6.25 -1.39 15.95
C LYS A 8 -6.39 -0.05 15.23
N GLU A 9 -7.60 0.51 15.23
CA GLU A 9 -7.87 1.77 14.58
C GLU A 9 -7.11 2.92 15.24
N THR A 10 -7.06 2.94 16.57
CA THR A 10 -6.29 3.93 17.32
C THR A 10 -4.80 3.83 17.00
N TYR A 11 -4.28 2.61 16.92
CA TYR A 11 -2.89 2.36 16.56
C TYR A 11 -2.58 2.90 15.17
N TYR A 12 -3.42 2.59 14.17
CA TYR A 12 -3.21 3.06 12.81
C TYR A 12 -3.28 4.57 12.71
N LYS A 13 -4.19 5.19 13.44
CA LYS A 13 -4.29 6.65 13.45
C LYS A 13 -3.01 7.29 14.00
N ALA A 14 -2.52 6.78 15.14
CA ALA A 14 -1.29 7.28 15.73
C ALA A 14 -0.11 7.11 14.80
N TYR A 15 -0.04 5.98 14.10
CA TYR A 15 1.02 5.70 13.15
C TYR A 15 0.96 6.64 11.95
N ARG A 16 -0.25 6.89 11.42
CA ARG A 16 -0.44 7.84 10.31
C ARG A 16 -0.01 9.25 10.71
N ASP A 17 -0.38 9.68 11.91
CA ASP A 17 -0.02 11.00 12.40
C ASP A 17 1.49 11.14 12.53
N LEU A 18 2.16 10.09 13.00
CA LEU A 18 3.62 10.07 13.09
C LEU A 18 4.27 10.17 11.72
N LEU A 19 3.77 9.43 10.75
CA LEU A 19 4.28 9.48 9.37
C LEU A 19 4.07 10.85 8.76
N GLU A 20 2.92 11.47 9.00
CA GLU A 20 2.65 12.82 8.52
C GLU A 20 3.64 13.82 9.09
N THR A 21 3.88 13.74 10.40
CA THR A 21 4.85 14.60 11.06
C THR A 21 6.24 14.43 10.46
N ASN A 22 6.66 13.18 10.27
CA ASN A 22 7.96 12.89 9.67
C ASN A 22 8.09 13.46 8.27
N LEU A 23 7.05 13.32 7.45
CA LEU A 23 7.07 13.86 6.09
C LEU A 23 7.13 15.38 6.08
N ASN A 24 6.37 16.03 6.95
CA ASN A 24 6.39 17.50 7.06
C ASN A 24 7.74 18.01 7.53
N ASP A 25 8.45 17.22 8.33
CA ASP A 25 9.82 17.55 8.80
C ASP A 25 10.90 17.08 7.81
N LYS A 26 10.49 16.58 6.64
CA LYS A 26 11.38 16.06 5.59
C LYS A 26 12.20 14.86 6.06
N ASN A 27 11.69 14.10 7.00
CA ASN A 27 12.26 12.83 7.42
C ASN A 27 11.54 11.70 6.67
N TYR A 28 12.16 11.18 5.63
CA TYR A 28 11.53 10.23 4.71
C TYR A 28 11.83 8.76 5.00
N GLU A 29 12.62 8.46 6.01
CA GLU A 29 13.13 7.11 6.25
C GLU A 29 12.00 6.08 6.42
N TRP A 30 10.99 6.39 7.24
CA TRP A 30 9.89 5.46 7.47
C TRP A 30 9.02 5.24 6.23
N ILE A 31 8.75 6.32 5.50
CA ILE A 31 7.96 6.24 4.28
C ILE A 31 8.69 5.42 3.21
N ILE A 32 9.99 5.62 3.08
CA ILE A 32 10.81 4.88 2.13
C ILE A 32 10.85 3.40 2.50
N LYS A 33 10.97 3.10 3.78
CA LYS A 33 10.94 1.71 4.27
C LYS A 33 9.62 1.04 3.94
N LEU A 34 8.51 1.71 4.20
CA LEU A 34 7.17 1.17 3.92
C LEU A 34 6.93 0.99 2.42
N HIS A 35 7.43 1.90 1.61
CA HIS A 35 7.38 1.78 0.15
C HIS A 35 8.14 0.53 -0.31
N ARG A 36 9.34 0.33 0.22
CA ARG A 36 10.14 -0.87 -0.09
C ARG A 36 9.42 -2.15 0.31
N GLU A 37 8.76 -2.13 1.46
CA GLU A 37 7.98 -3.27 1.93
C GLU A 37 6.83 -3.60 1.00
N ILE A 38 6.20 -2.59 0.39
CA ILE A 38 5.15 -2.84 -0.61
C ILE A 38 5.70 -3.66 -1.78
N VAL A 39 6.88 -3.28 -2.29
CA VAL A 39 7.52 -4.03 -3.39
C VAL A 39 7.74 -5.48 -2.98
N ILE A 40 8.34 -5.68 -1.80
CA ILE A 40 8.65 -7.02 -1.29
C ILE A 40 7.37 -7.84 -1.13
N ARG A 41 6.35 -7.27 -0.53
CA ARG A 41 5.10 -7.99 -0.25
C ARG A 41 4.33 -8.34 -1.52
N LEU A 42 4.29 -7.42 -2.49
CA LEU A 42 3.65 -7.70 -3.79
C LEU A 42 4.35 -8.84 -4.51
N CYS A 43 5.68 -8.83 -4.51
CA CYS A 43 6.45 -9.91 -5.14
C CYS A 43 6.21 -11.26 -4.45
N LYS A 44 6.04 -11.27 -3.13
CA LYS A 44 5.76 -12.50 -2.40
C LYS A 44 4.40 -13.11 -2.72
N LEU A 45 3.45 -12.29 -3.18
CA LEU A 45 2.13 -12.78 -3.59
C LEU A 45 2.18 -13.58 -4.88
N VAL A 46 3.19 -13.35 -5.70
CA VAL A 46 3.40 -14.03 -6.98
C VAL A 46 4.82 -14.58 -7.07
N PRO A 47 5.19 -15.54 -6.20
CA PRO A 47 6.59 -15.92 -6.01
C PRO A 47 7.26 -16.55 -7.22
N ARG A 48 6.48 -17.11 -8.16
CA ARG A 48 7.02 -17.76 -9.35
C ARG A 48 7.07 -16.88 -10.59
N ARG A 49 6.58 -15.65 -10.45
CA ARG A 49 6.51 -14.73 -11.58
C ARG A 49 7.65 -13.71 -11.50
N THR A 50 8.86 -14.16 -11.83
CA THR A 50 10.04 -13.29 -11.80
C THR A 50 9.95 -12.15 -12.79
N ASP A 51 9.23 -12.33 -13.89
CA ASP A 51 8.94 -11.26 -14.85
C ASP A 51 8.13 -10.13 -14.20
N VAL A 52 7.16 -10.51 -13.36
CA VAL A 52 6.35 -9.53 -12.61
C VAL A 52 7.19 -8.85 -11.54
N HIS A 53 8.07 -9.61 -10.86
CA HIS A 53 8.98 -9.02 -9.85
C HIS A 53 9.83 -7.91 -10.46
N ASP A 54 10.39 -8.15 -11.64
CA ASP A 54 11.21 -7.16 -12.33
C ASP A 54 10.39 -5.93 -12.72
N GLU A 55 9.17 -6.14 -13.22
CA GLU A 55 8.28 -5.04 -13.57
C GLU A 55 7.91 -4.19 -12.36
N ILE A 56 7.52 -4.84 -11.26
CA ILE A 56 7.15 -4.12 -10.03
C ILE A 56 8.35 -3.32 -9.50
N ALA A 57 9.53 -3.94 -9.46
CA ALA A 57 10.73 -3.27 -8.96
C ALA A 57 11.10 -2.06 -9.82
N GLU A 58 10.88 -2.15 -11.12
CA GLU A 58 11.15 -1.05 -12.04
C GLU A 58 10.17 0.11 -11.84
N HIS A 59 8.86 -0.20 -11.75
CA HIS A 59 7.83 0.82 -11.58
C HIS A 59 7.83 1.44 -10.19
N LEU A 60 8.23 0.69 -9.18
CA LEU A 60 8.21 1.14 -7.78
C LEU A 60 9.64 1.27 -7.22
N ASP A 61 10.59 1.66 -8.04
CA ASP A 61 12.00 1.74 -7.68
C ASP A 61 12.20 2.56 -6.39
N PRO A 62 12.59 1.91 -5.26
CA PRO A 62 12.77 2.62 -4.00
C PRO A 62 13.93 3.62 -4.02
N VAL A 63 14.95 3.37 -4.84
CA VAL A 63 16.08 4.28 -4.96
C VAL A 63 15.63 5.58 -5.62
N LEU A 64 14.86 5.48 -6.71
CA LEU A 64 14.32 6.65 -7.39
C LEU A 64 13.36 7.41 -6.50
N PHE A 65 12.51 6.68 -5.76
CA PHE A 65 11.57 7.28 -4.83
C PHE A 65 12.29 8.13 -3.78
N ARG A 66 13.35 7.57 -3.18
CA ARG A 66 14.19 8.31 -2.22
C ARG A 66 14.80 9.56 -2.87
N GLN A 67 15.39 9.41 -4.05
CA GLN A 67 16.03 10.53 -4.74
C GLN A 67 15.05 11.66 -5.02
N GLN A 68 13.85 11.31 -5.47
CA GLN A 68 12.83 12.33 -5.77
C GLN A 68 12.32 13.03 -4.52
N LEU A 69 12.16 12.31 -3.41
CA LEU A 69 11.76 12.93 -2.15
C LEU A 69 12.85 13.86 -1.63
N GLU A 70 14.10 13.41 -1.64
CA GLU A 70 15.22 14.20 -1.11
C GLU A 70 15.54 15.42 -1.96
N SER A 71 15.34 15.34 -3.26
CA SER A 71 15.57 16.46 -4.18
C SER A 71 14.35 17.35 -4.38
N ASP A 72 13.24 17.04 -3.70
CA ASP A 72 11.98 17.79 -3.81
C ASP A 72 11.43 17.83 -5.23
N THR A 73 11.65 16.74 -5.99
CA THR A 73 11.14 16.61 -7.36
C THR A 73 9.95 15.67 -7.46
N TYR A 74 9.50 15.10 -6.34
CA TYR A 74 8.33 14.22 -6.33
C TYR A 74 7.06 15.06 -6.34
N LYS A 75 6.30 14.95 -7.44
CA LYS A 75 5.13 15.80 -7.68
C LYS A 75 3.83 14.98 -7.63
N GLY A 76 2.70 15.69 -7.69
CA GLY A 76 1.39 15.04 -7.67
C GLY A 76 1.20 14.05 -8.81
N GLU A 77 1.77 14.31 -9.97
CA GLU A 77 1.72 13.37 -11.10
C GLU A 77 2.44 12.07 -10.78
N ASP A 78 3.60 12.15 -10.11
CA ASP A 78 4.35 10.97 -9.70
C ASP A 78 3.56 10.15 -8.69
N LEU A 79 2.92 10.82 -7.74
CA LEU A 79 2.08 10.17 -6.75
C LEU A 79 0.87 9.49 -7.41
N TYR A 80 0.23 10.17 -8.36
CA TYR A 80 -0.89 9.60 -9.09
C TYR A 80 -0.48 8.31 -9.81
N LYS A 81 0.67 8.31 -10.47
CA LYS A 81 1.17 7.12 -11.16
C LYS A 81 1.46 5.99 -10.18
N LEU A 82 2.07 6.31 -9.05
CA LEU A 82 2.35 5.32 -8.02
C LEU A 82 1.06 4.70 -7.48
N VAL A 83 0.09 5.53 -7.11
CA VAL A 83 -1.18 5.09 -6.56
C VAL A 83 -1.92 4.17 -7.54
N THR A 84 -2.08 4.62 -8.78
CA THR A 84 -2.82 3.85 -9.78
C THR A 84 -2.13 2.54 -10.13
N TYR A 85 -0.81 2.54 -10.19
CA TYR A 85 -0.05 1.33 -10.49
C TYR A 85 -0.21 0.29 -9.38
N VAL A 86 -0.01 0.69 -8.12
CA VAL A 86 -0.11 -0.23 -6.99
C VAL A 86 -1.53 -0.80 -6.88
N TYR A 87 -2.55 0.05 -7.00
CA TYR A 87 -3.93 -0.41 -6.92
C TYR A 87 -4.31 -1.32 -8.10
N SER A 88 -3.68 -1.16 -9.25
CA SER A 88 -3.91 -2.09 -10.36
C SER A 88 -3.49 -3.51 -9.99
N TRP A 89 -2.39 -3.65 -9.24
CA TRP A 89 -1.96 -4.96 -8.73
C TRP A 89 -2.88 -5.49 -7.64
N LEU A 90 -3.29 -4.64 -6.70
CA LEU A 90 -4.22 -5.05 -5.66
C LEU A 90 -5.52 -5.58 -6.26
N LYS A 91 -6.02 -4.91 -7.29
CA LYS A 91 -7.24 -5.31 -7.95
C LYS A 91 -7.10 -6.66 -8.67
N ARG A 92 -5.95 -6.90 -9.27
CA ARG A 92 -5.67 -8.18 -9.94
C ARG A 92 -5.52 -9.34 -8.95
N LEU A 93 -4.97 -9.05 -7.77
CA LEU A 93 -4.57 -10.09 -6.81
C LEU A 93 -5.63 -10.36 -5.75
N CYS A 94 -6.57 -9.44 -5.53
CA CYS A 94 -7.60 -9.64 -4.51
C CYS A 94 -8.64 -10.67 -4.94
N ALA A 95 -9.31 -11.26 -3.93
CA ALA A 95 -10.46 -12.12 -4.20
C ALA A 95 -11.57 -11.31 -4.89
N PRO A 96 -12.36 -11.93 -5.78
CA PRO A 96 -13.44 -11.21 -6.47
C PRO A 96 -14.43 -10.53 -5.52
N SER A 97 -14.67 -11.12 -4.34
CA SER A 97 -15.57 -10.53 -3.35
C SER A 97 -15.04 -9.24 -2.74
N ARG A 98 -13.73 -8.95 -2.90
CA ARG A 98 -13.12 -7.73 -2.38
C ARG A 98 -12.87 -6.67 -3.44
N ASP A 99 -13.19 -6.96 -4.69
CA ASP A 99 -12.92 -6.05 -5.80
C ASP A 99 -13.52 -4.66 -5.58
N SER A 100 -14.76 -4.61 -5.06
CA SER A 100 -15.42 -3.32 -4.79
C SER A 100 -14.75 -2.55 -3.64
N GLU A 101 -14.25 -3.25 -2.61
CA GLU A 101 -13.51 -2.61 -1.52
C GLU A 101 -12.23 -1.95 -2.03
N VAL A 102 -11.50 -2.65 -2.89
CA VAL A 102 -10.27 -2.13 -3.48
C VAL A 102 -10.56 -0.92 -4.36
N ALA A 103 -11.60 -1.02 -5.20
CA ALA A 103 -11.99 0.09 -6.06
C ALA A 103 -12.42 1.33 -5.26
N GLU A 104 -13.18 1.12 -4.19
CA GLU A 104 -13.61 2.21 -3.31
C GLU A 104 -12.43 2.86 -2.61
N SER A 105 -11.48 2.06 -2.14
CA SER A 105 -10.28 2.56 -1.49
C SER A 105 -9.45 3.42 -2.45
N LEU A 106 -9.31 2.98 -3.70
CA LEU A 106 -8.63 3.77 -4.73
C LEU A 106 -9.31 5.12 -4.94
N ASN A 107 -10.64 5.12 -5.04
CA ASN A 107 -11.40 6.35 -5.22
C ASN A 107 -11.20 7.30 -4.04
N GLU A 108 -11.17 6.79 -2.82
CA GLU A 108 -10.93 7.61 -1.63
C GLU A 108 -9.55 8.28 -1.68
N VAL A 109 -8.52 7.54 -2.09
CA VAL A 109 -7.17 8.10 -2.22
C VAL A 109 -7.15 9.18 -3.30
N LEU A 110 -7.75 8.90 -4.46
CA LEU A 110 -7.76 9.86 -5.57
C LEU A 110 -8.53 11.13 -5.20
N GLU A 111 -9.63 11.01 -4.48
CA GLU A 111 -10.38 12.17 -4.01
C GLU A 111 -9.57 12.98 -3.01
N SER A 112 -8.86 12.32 -2.09
CA SER A 112 -8.02 13.02 -1.12
C SER A 112 -6.89 13.80 -1.80
N MET A 113 -6.42 13.34 -2.96
CA MET A 113 -5.37 14.03 -3.70
C MET A 113 -5.80 15.42 -4.19
N LYS A 114 -7.10 15.68 -4.25
CA LYS A 114 -7.61 16.96 -4.69
C LYS A 114 -7.58 18.04 -3.61
N THR A 115 -7.64 17.62 -2.34
CA THR A 115 -7.83 18.55 -1.23
C THR A 115 -6.80 18.42 -0.11
N ASP A 116 -6.22 17.24 0.08
CA ASP A 116 -5.31 16.98 1.20
C ASP A 116 -3.86 17.32 0.84
N THR A 117 -3.06 17.51 1.88
CA THR A 117 -1.63 17.74 1.73
C THR A 117 -0.91 16.41 1.44
N PHE A 118 0.26 16.51 0.84
CA PHE A 118 1.13 15.37 0.58
C PHE A 118 1.39 14.55 1.85
N GLY A 119 1.64 15.24 2.98
CA GLY A 119 1.90 14.58 4.26
C GLY A 119 0.72 13.77 4.77
N LYS A 120 -0.50 14.07 4.36
CA LYS A 120 -1.69 13.28 4.71
C LYS A 120 -1.98 12.18 3.70
N ILE A 121 -1.82 12.49 2.42
CA ILE A 121 -2.14 11.54 1.34
C ILE A 121 -1.23 10.32 1.40
N VAL A 122 0.07 10.52 1.50
CA VAL A 122 1.06 9.43 1.38
C VAL A 122 0.93 8.41 2.51
N PRO A 123 0.85 8.82 3.80
CA PRO A 123 0.64 7.81 4.85
C PRO A 123 -0.66 7.04 4.70
N ASN A 124 -1.75 7.71 4.37
CA ASN A 124 -3.04 7.04 4.17
C ASN A 124 -2.96 6.03 3.03
N PHE A 125 -2.37 6.41 1.91
CA PHE A 125 -2.18 5.52 0.77
C PHE A 125 -1.36 4.30 1.16
N ILE A 126 -0.18 4.51 1.74
CA ILE A 126 0.73 3.41 2.05
C ILE A 126 0.12 2.43 3.06
N LEU A 127 -0.52 2.95 4.10
CA LEU A 127 -1.15 2.08 5.10
C LEU A 127 -2.36 1.33 4.52
N SER A 128 -3.12 1.99 3.63
CA SER A 128 -4.21 1.32 2.93
C SER A 128 -3.72 0.17 2.07
N VAL A 129 -2.60 0.35 1.36
CA VAL A 129 -2.01 -0.71 0.54
C VAL A 129 -1.62 -1.90 1.42
N HIS A 130 -0.94 -1.65 2.54
CA HIS A 130 -0.56 -2.72 3.46
C HIS A 130 -1.78 -3.45 4.00
N HIS A 131 -2.83 -2.72 4.31
CA HIS A 131 -4.09 -3.32 4.76
C HIS A 131 -4.68 -4.26 3.71
N HIS A 132 -4.73 -3.82 2.44
CA HIS A 132 -5.24 -4.65 1.36
C HIS A 132 -4.37 -5.87 1.10
N ILE A 133 -3.05 -5.74 1.23
CA ILE A 133 -2.16 -6.88 1.11
C ILE A 133 -2.42 -7.89 2.25
N ASP A 134 -2.65 -7.40 3.46
CA ASP A 134 -3.02 -8.26 4.59
C ASP A 134 -4.27 -9.08 4.27
N LEU A 135 -5.29 -8.44 3.69
CA LEU A 135 -6.53 -9.13 3.31
C LEU A 135 -6.29 -10.16 2.21
N ILE A 136 -5.45 -9.84 1.24
CA ILE A 136 -5.10 -10.79 0.17
C ILE A 136 -4.40 -12.01 0.78
N GLU A 137 -3.45 -11.78 1.68
CA GLU A 137 -2.74 -12.87 2.35
C GLU A 137 -3.69 -13.75 3.17
N GLU A 138 -4.61 -13.13 3.88
CA GLU A 138 -5.63 -13.88 4.65
C GLU A 138 -6.50 -14.73 3.73
N ASP A 139 -6.96 -14.17 2.61
CA ASP A 139 -7.80 -14.88 1.66
C ASP A 139 -7.06 -16.05 1.00
N MET A 140 -5.79 -15.84 0.66
CA MET A 140 -4.95 -16.90 0.09
C MET A 140 -4.72 -18.02 1.09
N GLU A 141 -4.48 -17.68 2.34
CA GLU A 141 -4.30 -18.67 3.40
C GLU A 141 -5.59 -19.45 3.64
N ALA A 142 -6.72 -18.78 3.69
CA ALA A 142 -8.02 -19.44 3.86
C ALA A 142 -8.31 -20.39 2.69
N PHE A 143 -8.00 -19.98 1.48
CA PHE A 143 -8.17 -20.81 0.29
C PHE A 143 -7.27 -22.05 0.35
N ARG A 144 -6.03 -21.89 0.74
CA ARG A 144 -5.07 -22.98 0.85
C ARG A 144 -5.53 -24.00 1.91
N LYS A 145 -6.00 -23.52 3.06
CA LYS A 145 -6.51 -24.39 4.11
C LYS A 145 -7.75 -25.17 3.67
N ALA A 146 -8.68 -24.48 3.01
CA ALA A 146 -9.89 -25.13 2.52
C ALA A 146 -9.56 -26.21 1.48
N LYS A 147 -8.57 -25.94 0.62
CA LYS A 147 -8.17 -26.87 -0.43
C LYS A 147 -7.43 -28.08 0.12
N SER A 148 -6.64 -27.90 1.19
CA SER A 148 -5.86 -28.98 1.78
C SER A 148 -6.62 -29.77 2.84
N SER A 149 -7.80 -29.31 3.23
CA SER A 149 -8.60 -29.98 4.26
C SER A 149 -9.16 -31.30 3.73
N PRO A 150 -8.87 -32.43 4.41
CA PRO A 150 -9.46 -33.70 4.02
C PRO A 150 -10.94 -33.72 4.35
N LYS A 151 -11.69 -34.39 3.55
CA LYS A 151 -13.11 -34.58 3.81
C LYS A 151 -13.41 -35.99 4.22
#